data_da6eeab9cbf86f01b0a1b9911eb10773
#
_entry.id   da6eeab9cbf86f01b0a1b9911eb10773
#
_cell.length_a   1.000
_cell.length_b   1.000
_cell.length_c   1.000
_cell.angle_alpha   90.00
_cell.angle_beta   90.00
_cell.angle_gamma   90.00
#
_symmetry.space_group_name_H-M   'P 1'
#
loop_
_entity.id
_entity.type
_entity.pdbx_description
1 polymer ?
#
loop_
_entity_poly.entity_id
_entity_poly.type
_entity_poly.pdbx_seq_one_letter_code
_entity_poly.pdbx_strand_id
1 'polypeptide(L)'
;ALLTGLLFRGLGRGRKTVPPAISFQAPSLPAAFVSSVRDSAGTMLSVCAFVTFFYVLISPLTALPGPWAALAVGCGELFSLTPLLPCDRTGFLLAAGCAGWGGLSVLCQTAALLDGTNLPLAPCLLGKLTHGLLSALLAAAVSFWLF
;
A
#
# COMPACT_ATOMS: atom_id res chain seq x y z
N ALA A 1 11.03 -2.01 3.38
CA ALA A 1 11.11 -1.08 2.22
C ALA A 1 12.50 -1.10 1.56
N LEU A 2 13.62 -0.86 2.27
CA LEU A 2 14.98 -0.82 1.68
C LEU A 2 15.36 -2.14 1.02
N LEU A 3 15.15 -3.28 1.69
CA LEU A 3 15.46 -4.61 1.14
C LEU A 3 14.63 -4.88 -0.13
N THR A 4 13.34 -4.55 -0.13
CA THR A 4 12.49 -4.68 -1.31
C THR A 4 13.00 -3.81 -2.45
N GLY A 5 13.36 -2.55 -2.18
CA GLY A 5 13.96 -1.65 -3.18
C GLY A 5 15.26 -2.20 -3.78
N LEU A 6 16.13 -2.83 -2.97
CA LEU A 6 17.36 -3.46 -3.43
C LEU A 6 17.08 -4.69 -4.33
N LEU A 7 16.10 -5.52 -3.99
CA LEU A 7 15.70 -6.68 -4.79
C LEU A 7 15.19 -6.28 -6.18
N PHE A 8 14.40 -5.21 -6.24
CA PHE A 8 13.77 -4.77 -7.49
C PHE A 8 14.58 -3.76 -8.31
N ARG A 9 15.73 -3.27 -7.79
CA ARG A 9 16.54 -2.25 -8.47
C ARG A 9 17.05 -2.65 -9.85
N GLY A 10 17.10 -3.95 -10.15
CA GLY A 10 17.55 -4.48 -11.44
C GLY A 10 16.47 -4.60 -12.51
N LEU A 11 15.19 -4.63 -12.12
CA LEU A 11 14.08 -4.93 -13.02
C LEU A 11 13.76 -3.82 -14.04
N GLY A 12 14.17 -2.58 -13.78
CA GLY A 12 13.95 -1.43 -14.66
C GLY A 12 15.07 -1.08 -15.63
N ARG A 13 16.20 -1.79 -15.60
CA ARG A 13 17.42 -1.42 -16.33
C ARG A 13 17.35 -1.56 -17.86
N GLY A 14 16.31 -2.19 -18.41
CA GLY A 14 16.18 -2.44 -19.86
C GLY A 14 15.45 -1.37 -20.67
N ARG A 15 14.74 -0.44 -20.03
CA ARG A 15 13.94 0.59 -20.72
C ARG A 15 14.63 1.96 -20.62
N LYS A 16 15.51 2.26 -21.55
CA LYS A 16 15.92 3.65 -21.80
C LYS A 16 14.77 4.36 -22.51
N THR A 17 13.73 4.77 -21.79
CA THR A 17 12.82 5.79 -22.27
C THR A 17 13.53 7.12 -22.05
N VAL A 18 13.98 7.74 -23.14
CA VAL A 18 14.39 9.14 -23.12
C VAL A 18 13.11 9.92 -22.77
N PRO A 19 13.02 10.58 -21.60
CA PRO A 19 11.85 11.38 -21.30
C PRO A 19 11.74 12.48 -22.37
N PRO A 20 10.53 12.78 -22.87
CA PRO A 20 10.34 13.93 -23.73
C PRO A 20 10.88 15.16 -23.00
N ALA A 21 11.56 16.05 -23.72
CA ALA A 21 12.04 17.30 -23.17
C ALA A 21 10.83 18.14 -22.73
N ILE A 22 10.49 18.04 -21.46
CA ILE A 22 9.41 18.81 -20.85
C ILE A 22 9.99 20.22 -20.65
N SER A 23 9.52 21.20 -21.42
CA SER A 23 9.79 22.60 -21.14
C SER A 23 9.05 22.99 -19.85
N PHE A 24 9.77 22.97 -18.75
CA PHE A 24 9.21 23.30 -17.45
C PHE A 24 9.09 24.82 -17.32
N GLN A 25 7.91 25.37 -17.54
CA GLN A 25 7.58 26.72 -17.10
C GLN A 25 7.20 26.63 -15.63
N ALA A 26 8.08 27.08 -14.74
CA ALA A 26 7.81 27.11 -13.31
C ALA A 26 6.60 28.02 -13.03
N PRO A 27 5.51 27.50 -12.46
CA PRO A 27 4.39 28.34 -12.05
C PRO A 27 4.84 29.32 -10.94
N SER A 28 4.14 30.45 -10.79
CA SER A 28 4.39 31.34 -9.65
C SER A 28 4.14 30.59 -8.33
N LEU A 29 4.89 30.92 -7.27
CA LEU A 29 4.76 30.26 -5.96
C LEU A 29 3.30 30.19 -5.46
N PRO A 30 2.47 31.25 -5.54
CA PRO A 30 1.07 31.17 -5.14
C PRO A 30 0.26 30.17 -5.99
N ALA A 31 0.48 30.15 -7.30
CA ALA A 31 -0.21 29.22 -8.19
C ALA A 31 0.20 27.78 -7.93
N ALA A 32 1.50 27.52 -7.69
CA ALA A 32 2.00 26.20 -7.32
C ALA A 32 1.40 25.72 -6.00
N PHE A 33 1.30 26.60 -5.00
CA PHE A 33 0.69 26.27 -3.71
C PHE A 33 -0.78 25.90 -3.85
N VAL A 34 -1.58 26.72 -4.55
CA VAL A 34 -3.01 26.45 -4.77
C VAL A 34 -3.22 25.15 -5.54
N SER A 35 -2.43 24.89 -6.59
CA SER A 35 -2.47 23.63 -7.33
C SER A 35 -2.16 22.43 -6.41
N SER A 36 -1.08 22.50 -5.63
CA SER A 36 -0.69 21.44 -4.70
C SER A 36 -1.79 21.12 -3.67
N VAL A 37 -2.43 22.15 -3.12
CA VAL A 37 -3.55 21.97 -2.18
C VAL A 37 -4.74 21.29 -2.87
N ARG A 38 -5.09 21.72 -4.07
CA ARG A 38 -6.19 21.13 -4.86
C ARG A 38 -5.92 19.66 -5.18
N ASP A 39 -4.71 19.35 -5.67
CA ASP A 39 -4.31 18.01 -6.06
C ASP A 39 -4.26 17.08 -4.83
N SER A 40 -3.75 17.59 -3.69
CA SER A 40 -3.75 16.88 -2.42
C SER A 40 -5.17 16.58 -1.93
N ALA A 41 -6.09 17.55 -2.03
CA ALA A 41 -7.49 17.35 -1.63
C ALA A 41 -8.16 16.27 -2.50
N GLY A 42 -7.94 16.28 -3.82
CA GLY A 42 -8.44 15.26 -4.74
C GLY A 42 -7.90 13.86 -4.38
N THR A 43 -6.60 13.77 -4.10
CA THR A 43 -5.98 12.51 -3.66
C THR A 43 -6.54 12.02 -2.33
N MET A 44 -6.71 12.89 -1.35
CA MET A 44 -7.29 12.54 -0.04
C MET A 44 -8.73 12.04 -0.18
N LEU A 45 -9.56 12.69 -1.00
CA LEU A 45 -10.93 12.23 -1.27
C LEU A 45 -10.93 10.85 -1.93
N SER A 46 -10.05 10.60 -2.88
CA SER A 46 -9.90 9.29 -3.51
C SER A 46 -9.51 8.21 -2.49
N VAL A 47 -8.53 8.49 -1.63
CA VAL A 47 -8.12 7.57 -0.56
C VAL A 47 -9.29 7.26 0.37
N CYS A 48 -10.02 8.28 0.84
CA CYS A 48 -11.20 8.10 1.70
C CYS A 48 -12.28 7.26 1.02
N ALA A 49 -12.53 7.49 -0.27
CA ALA A 49 -13.51 6.72 -1.04
C ALA A 49 -13.13 5.23 -1.12
N PHE A 50 -11.87 4.91 -1.45
CA PHE A 50 -11.40 3.51 -1.50
C PHE A 50 -11.45 2.85 -0.12
N VAL A 51 -10.98 3.51 0.93
CA VAL A 51 -11.02 2.98 2.30
C VAL A 51 -12.46 2.70 2.72
N THR A 52 -13.38 3.65 2.50
CA THR A 52 -14.80 3.48 2.85
C THR A 52 -15.45 2.35 2.05
N PHE A 53 -15.20 2.30 0.74
CA PHE A 53 -15.71 1.24 -0.13
C PHE A 53 -15.24 -0.13 0.35
N PHE A 54 -13.94 -0.31 0.58
CA PHE A 54 -13.39 -1.59 1.05
C PHE A 54 -13.85 -1.92 2.47
N TYR A 55 -13.99 -0.93 3.35
CA TYR A 55 -14.54 -1.12 4.70
C TYR A 55 -15.94 -1.76 4.63
N VAL A 56 -16.84 -1.21 3.81
CA VAL A 56 -18.19 -1.75 3.63
C VAL A 56 -18.14 -3.14 3.00
N LEU A 57 -17.32 -3.33 1.97
CA LEU A 57 -17.21 -4.59 1.24
C LEU A 57 -16.70 -5.75 2.12
N ILE A 58 -15.73 -5.49 2.98
CA ILE A 58 -15.11 -6.51 3.84
C ILE A 58 -15.78 -6.64 5.22
N SER A 59 -16.70 -5.74 5.57
CA SER A 59 -17.42 -5.77 6.84
C SER A 59 -18.01 -7.15 7.19
N PRO A 60 -18.62 -7.92 6.27
CA PRO A 60 -19.11 -9.26 6.58
C PRO A 60 -18.01 -10.24 7.00
N LEU A 61 -16.76 -10.04 6.57
CA LEU A 61 -15.64 -10.91 6.90
C LEU A 61 -15.21 -10.77 8.37
N THR A 62 -15.58 -9.69 9.04
CA THR A 62 -15.30 -9.50 10.48
C THR A 62 -16.07 -10.50 11.36
N ALA A 63 -17.13 -11.11 10.82
CA ALA A 63 -17.90 -12.16 11.51
C ALA A 63 -17.21 -13.55 11.50
N LEU A 64 -16.13 -13.72 10.71
CA LEU A 64 -15.37 -14.95 10.69
C LEU A 64 -14.65 -15.19 12.04
N PRO A 65 -14.59 -16.42 12.53
CA PRO A 65 -13.90 -16.71 13.78
C PRO A 65 -12.38 -16.71 13.64
N GLY A 66 -11.69 -16.26 14.71
CA GLY A 66 -10.25 -16.43 14.87
C GLY A 66 -9.39 -15.55 13.96
N PRO A 67 -8.10 -15.88 13.80
CA PRO A 67 -7.11 -15.07 13.09
C PRO A 67 -7.38 -14.96 11.58
N TRP A 68 -8.24 -15.82 11.04
CA TRP A 68 -8.62 -15.79 9.62
C TRP A 68 -9.43 -14.54 9.26
N ALA A 69 -10.27 -14.05 10.20
CA ALA A 69 -10.96 -12.78 10.01
C ALA A 69 -9.96 -11.62 9.86
N ALA A 70 -9.00 -11.55 10.77
CA ALA A 70 -7.96 -10.52 10.75
C ALA A 70 -7.14 -10.58 9.45
N LEU A 71 -6.74 -11.79 9.02
CA LEU A 71 -6.00 -11.97 7.76
C LEU A 71 -6.83 -11.55 6.55
N ALA A 72 -8.08 -11.99 6.45
CA ALA A 72 -8.96 -11.67 5.32
C ALA A 72 -9.25 -10.16 5.24
N VAL A 73 -9.55 -9.54 6.38
CA VAL A 73 -9.77 -8.09 6.48
C VAL A 73 -8.49 -7.33 6.13
N GLY A 74 -7.34 -7.71 6.70
CA GLY A 74 -6.07 -7.04 6.43
C GLY A 74 -5.57 -7.20 4.98
N CYS A 75 -5.96 -8.29 4.30
CA CYS A 75 -5.72 -8.42 2.87
C CYS A 75 -6.56 -7.43 2.03
N GLY A 76 -7.76 -7.11 2.48
CA GLY A 76 -8.65 -6.18 1.82
C GLY A 76 -8.34 -4.72 2.16
N GLU A 77 -8.31 -4.40 3.46
CA GLU A 77 -8.16 -3.03 3.93
C GLU A 77 -7.42 -3.00 5.29
N LEU A 78 -6.34 -2.23 5.34
CA LEU A 78 -5.42 -2.22 6.47
C LEU A 78 -6.02 -1.59 7.75
N PHE A 79 -6.76 -0.49 7.62
CA PHE A 79 -7.29 0.24 8.79
C PHE A 79 -8.37 -0.57 9.53
N SER A 80 -9.15 -1.37 8.80
CA SER A 80 -10.17 -2.25 9.38
C SER A 80 -9.58 -3.45 10.12
N LEU A 81 -8.30 -3.76 9.89
CA LEU A 81 -7.60 -4.83 10.57
C LEU A 81 -7.33 -4.50 12.05
N THR A 82 -7.04 -3.23 12.37
CA THR A 82 -6.54 -2.81 13.69
C THR A 82 -7.39 -3.31 14.87
N PRO A 83 -8.73 -3.18 14.87
CA PRO A 83 -9.55 -3.66 15.99
C PRO A 83 -9.64 -5.18 16.11
N LEU A 84 -9.22 -5.93 15.09
CA LEU A 84 -9.25 -7.40 15.06
C LEU A 84 -7.93 -8.05 15.47
N LEU A 85 -6.89 -7.24 15.69
CA LEU A 85 -5.57 -7.76 16.06
C LEU A 85 -5.54 -8.16 17.55
N PRO A 86 -5.22 -9.42 17.88
CA PRO A 86 -4.94 -9.79 19.24
C PRO A 86 -3.62 -9.16 19.73
N CYS A 87 -3.55 -8.86 21.04
CA CYS A 87 -2.36 -8.29 21.66
C CYS A 87 -1.33 -9.39 22.02
N ASP A 88 -0.96 -10.18 21.03
CA ASP A 88 -0.02 -11.28 21.19
C ASP A 88 0.95 -11.36 19.98
N ARG A 89 1.79 -12.40 19.99
CA ARG A 89 2.73 -12.68 18.90
C ARG A 89 2.03 -12.82 17.55
N THR A 90 0.86 -13.45 17.52
CA THR A 90 0.08 -13.65 16.28
C THR A 90 -0.40 -12.31 15.71
N GLY A 91 -0.94 -11.45 16.55
CA GLY A 91 -1.35 -10.09 16.16
C GLY A 91 -0.19 -9.25 15.65
N PHE A 92 0.98 -9.35 16.28
CA PHE A 92 2.19 -8.66 15.80
C PHE A 92 2.62 -9.12 14.41
N LEU A 93 2.61 -10.43 14.14
CA LEU A 93 2.94 -10.99 12.83
C LEU A 93 1.93 -10.57 11.75
N LEU A 94 0.63 -10.65 12.06
CA LEU A 94 -0.44 -10.23 11.16
C LEU A 94 -0.34 -8.74 10.84
N ALA A 95 -0.14 -7.90 11.86
CA ALA A 95 0.04 -6.47 11.68
C ALA A 95 1.21 -6.14 10.75
N ALA A 96 2.37 -6.76 10.99
CA ALA A 96 3.57 -6.51 10.19
C ALA A 96 3.40 -6.98 8.73
N GLY A 97 2.85 -8.17 8.52
CA GLY A 97 2.61 -8.72 7.19
C GLY A 97 1.59 -7.89 6.39
N CYS A 98 0.44 -7.60 7.00
CA CYS A 98 -0.61 -6.80 6.36
C CYS A 98 -0.18 -5.34 6.12
N ALA A 99 0.57 -4.73 7.05
CA ALA A 99 1.14 -3.39 6.84
C ALA A 99 2.15 -3.37 5.67
N GLY A 100 2.96 -4.41 5.53
CA GLY A 100 3.86 -4.55 4.39
C GLY A 100 3.12 -4.77 3.06
N TRP A 101 2.02 -5.51 3.08
CA TRP A 101 1.14 -5.72 1.93
C TRP A 101 0.35 -4.45 1.57
N GLY A 102 -0.22 -3.78 2.55
CA GLY A 102 -0.98 -2.54 2.42
C GLY A 102 -2.46 -2.71 2.01
N GLY A 103 -2.91 -3.93 1.74
CA GLY A 103 -4.29 -4.23 1.36
C GLY A 103 -4.61 -3.99 -0.12
N LEU A 104 -5.72 -4.59 -0.57
CA LEU A 104 -6.28 -4.40 -1.92
C LEU A 104 -6.74 -2.94 -2.13
N SER A 105 -7.23 -2.28 -1.09
CA SER A 105 -7.61 -0.86 -1.14
C SER A 105 -6.47 0.01 -1.65
N VAL A 106 -5.26 -0.13 -1.08
CA VAL A 106 -4.07 0.62 -1.53
C VAL A 106 -3.60 0.19 -2.92
N LEU A 107 -3.81 -1.08 -3.31
CA LEU A 107 -3.50 -1.53 -4.66
C LEU A 107 -4.42 -0.88 -5.69
N CYS A 108 -5.72 -0.78 -5.39
CA CYS A 108 -6.70 -0.09 -6.25
C CYS A 108 -6.41 1.41 -6.35
N GLN A 109 -6.01 2.07 -5.25
CA GLN A 109 -5.54 3.47 -5.28
C GLN A 109 -4.32 3.62 -6.19
N THR A 110 -3.36 2.68 -6.11
CA THR A 110 -2.19 2.68 -6.99
C THR A 110 -2.60 2.49 -8.45
N ALA A 111 -3.54 1.59 -8.73
CA ALA A 111 -4.06 1.37 -10.08
C ALA A 111 -4.73 2.64 -10.63
N ALA A 112 -5.52 3.33 -9.82
CA ALA A 112 -6.16 4.60 -10.21
C ALA A 112 -5.13 5.71 -10.52
N LEU A 113 -4.01 5.76 -9.80
CA LEU A 113 -2.91 6.70 -10.08
C LEU A 113 -2.12 6.34 -11.34
N LEU A 114 -2.08 5.05 -11.70
CA LEU A 114 -1.41 4.58 -12.91
C LEU A 114 -2.31 4.66 -14.14
N ASP A 115 -3.60 4.91 -13.95
CA ASP A 115 -4.54 5.06 -15.06
C ASP A 115 -4.11 6.19 -16.00
N GLY A 116 -4.23 5.95 -17.31
CA GLY A 116 -3.69 6.86 -18.33
C GLY A 116 -2.17 6.87 -18.49
N THR A 117 -1.42 6.08 -17.70
CA THR A 117 0.02 5.89 -17.90
C THR A 117 0.30 4.55 -18.59
N ASN A 118 1.49 4.42 -19.20
CA ASN A 118 1.94 3.16 -19.79
C ASN A 118 2.66 2.26 -18.76
N LEU A 119 2.45 2.47 -17.47
CA LEU A 119 3.12 1.72 -16.42
C LEU A 119 2.28 0.50 -16.01
N PRO A 120 2.84 -0.72 -16.04
CA PRO A 120 2.11 -1.91 -15.62
C PRO A 120 1.97 -2.00 -14.10
N LEU A 121 0.81 -2.46 -13.62
CA LEU A 121 0.53 -2.67 -12.20
C LEU A 121 1.26 -3.90 -11.62
N ALA A 122 1.61 -4.89 -12.47
CA ALA A 122 2.20 -6.14 -12.02
C ALA A 122 3.49 -6.01 -11.20
N PRO A 123 4.48 -5.16 -11.55
CA PRO A 123 5.65 -4.95 -10.69
C PRO A 123 5.31 -4.37 -9.33
N CYS A 124 4.29 -3.49 -9.25
CA CYS A 124 3.82 -2.93 -8.00
C CYS A 124 3.20 -4.03 -7.11
N LEU A 125 2.37 -4.89 -7.68
CA LEU A 125 1.77 -6.03 -6.98
C LEU A 125 2.85 -6.96 -6.43
N LEU A 126 3.83 -7.35 -7.26
CA LEU A 126 4.95 -8.20 -6.83
C LEU A 126 5.77 -7.53 -5.73
N GLY A 127 6.03 -6.23 -5.85
CA GLY A 127 6.74 -5.47 -4.83
C GLY A 127 6.01 -5.45 -3.49
N LYS A 128 4.69 -5.27 -3.50
CA LYS A 128 3.85 -5.31 -2.29
C LYS A 128 3.82 -6.70 -1.64
N LEU A 129 3.64 -7.76 -2.44
CA LEU A 129 3.68 -9.14 -1.94
C LEU A 129 5.03 -9.47 -1.29
N THR A 130 6.12 -9.14 -1.97
CA THR A 130 7.47 -9.33 -1.43
C THR A 130 7.69 -8.53 -0.15
N HIS A 131 7.21 -7.28 -0.10
CA HIS A 131 7.34 -6.42 1.08
C HIS A 131 6.53 -6.98 2.26
N GLY A 132 5.30 -7.42 2.03
CA GLY A 132 4.47 -8.06 3.07
C GLY A 132 5.14 -9.32 3.64
N LEU A 133 5.66 -10.19 2.76
CA LEU A 133 6.35 -11.41 3.19
C LEU A 133 7.62 -11.09 4.00
N LEU A 134 8.47 -10.16 3.51
CA LEU A 134 9.67 -9.76 4.23
C LEU A 134 9.34 -9.11 5.58
N SER A 135 8.28 -8.30 5.65
CA SER A 135 7.83 -7.68 6.90
C SER A 135 7.38 -8.74 7.92
N ALA A 136 6.61 -9.74 7.47
CA ALA A 136 6.19 -10.85 8.32
C ALA A 136 7.39 -11.69 8.80
N LEU A 137 8.35 -11.99 7.93
CA LEU A 137 9.56 -12.73 8.29
C LEU A 137 10.44 -11.97 9.31
N LEU A 138 10.62 -10.66 9.11
CA LEU A 138 11.35 -9.82 10.05
C LEU A 138 10.62 -9.74 11.39
N ALA A 139 9.30 -9.59 11.39
CA ALA A 139 8.48 -9.61 12.59
C ALA A 139 8.60 -10.95 13.31
N ALA A 140 8.61 -12.07 12.59
CA ALA A 140 8.82 -13.38 13.17
C ALA A 140 10.18 -13.49 13.87
N ALA A 141 11.26 -13.01 13.24
CA ALA A 141 12.59 -13.00 13.84
C ALA A 141 12.64 -12.14 15.11
N VAL A 142 12.07 -10.92 15.06
CA VAL A 142 12.07 -9.99 16.20
C VAL A 142 11.14 -10.47 17.32
N SER A 143 10.06 -11.16 17.01
CA SER A 143 9.08 -11.64 18.00
C SER A 143 9.68 -12.62 19.02
N PHE A 144 10.79 -13.30 18.71
CA PHE A 144 11.53 -14.14 19.67
C PHE A 144 12.16 -13.34 20.82
N TRP A 145 12.33 -12.03 20.65
CA TRP A 145 12.91 -11.14 21.65
C TRP A 145 11.85 -10.31 22.38
N LEU A 146 10.64 -10.20 21.80
CA LEU A 146 9.57 -9.36 22.36
C LEU A 146 8.55 -10.17 23.18
N PHE A 147 8.35 -11.43 22.83
CA PHE A 147 7.38 -12.36 23.45
C PHE A 147 8.06 -13.65 23.90
#